data_50262d285a08b48626ce7f5c11f36adc
#
_entry.id   50262d285a08b48626ce7f5c11f36adc
#
_cell.length_a   1.000
_cell.length_b   1.000
_cell.length_c   1.000
_cell.angle_alpha   90.00
_cell.angle_beta   90.00
_cell.angle_gamma   90.00
#
_symmetry.space_group_name_H-M   'P 1'
#
loop_
_entity.id
_entity.type
_entity.pdbx_description
1 polymer ?
#
loop_
_entity_poly.entity_id
_entity_poly.type
_entity_poly.pdbx_seq_one_letter_code
_entity_poly.pdbx_strand_id
1 'polypeptide(L)'
;ASTARARAEGLRWAAPESLTAVAGRGLEGRTGGMSYRIASGRWLAEQALSLGPLAEAAERLQRMQGATLSVLLRQEESQWRPLALLAFADQPKPGAQQALADLRARGLRLVMISGDNRAAALAMGQRLGLTASEVMADVLPADKAAAVQGLRQEGPVAMVGDGVNDAPALAAADVGLAMGSGTDVAMNAAGITLMRGDLSLVAAALDISHRTVVKIRQNLFWAFAYNVAGIPLAALGYLSPMLAGAAMALSSISVMGNALWLQRWRAGPR
;
A
#
# COMPACT_ATOMS: atom_id res chain seq x y z
N ALA A 1 14.80 11.48 9.56
CA ALA A 1 14.09 11.91 10.79
C ALA A 1 15.05 12.42 11.85
N SER A 2 16.11 11.68 12.21
CA SER A 2 17.06 12.08 13.28
C SER A 2 17.86 13.35 12.97
N THR A 3 18.36 13.53 11.76
CA THR A 3 19.10 14.75 11.36
C THR A 3 18.23 16.00 11.30
N ALA A 4 16.96 15.87 10.88
CA ALA A 4 16.00 16.96 10.86
C ALA A 4 15.69 17.42 12.29
N ARG A 5 15.51 16.49 13.21
CA ARG A 5 15.26 16.80 14.63
C ARG A 5 16.48 17.45 15.29
N ALA A 6 17.67 16.92 15.04
CA ALA A 6 18.91 17.51 15.56
C ALA A 6 19.11 18.96 15.07
N ARG A 7 18.78 19.26 13.81
CA ARG A 7 18.79 20.64 13.29
C ARG A 7 17.77 21.52 13.96
N ALA A 8 16.56 21.04 14.19
CA ALA A 8 15.50 21.78 14.86
C ALA A 8 15.88 22.10 16.33
N GLU A 9 16.63 21.21 16.97
CA GLU A 9 17.15 21.40 18.34
C GLU A 9 18.47 22.22 18.39
N GLY A 10 18.93 22.74 17.24
CA GLY A 10 20.13 23.58 17.16
C GLY A 10 21.46 22.83 17.37
N LEU A 11 21.44 21.50 17.33
CA LEU A 11 22.63 20.69 17.50
C LEU A 11 23.56 20.80 16.28
N ARG A 12 24.85 21.02 16.53
CA ARG A 12 25.89 21.03 15.51
C ARG A 12 26.67 19.72 15.60
N TRP A 13 26.95 19.10 14.46
CA TRP A 13 27.79 17.89 14.39
C TRP A 13 28.80 18.03 13.27
N ALA A 14 29.95 17.41 13.44
CA ALA A 14 30.96 17.25 12.41
C ALA A 14 30.63 16.02 11.54
N ALA A 15 31.07 16.03 10.30
CA ALA A 15 31.02 14.82 9.48
C ALA A 15 32.00 13.77 10.07
N PRO A 16 31.64 12.49 10.00
CA PRO A 16 32.56 11.43 10.46
C PRO A 16 33.80 11.39 9.56
N GLU A 17 34.96 11.08 10.16
CA GLU A 17 36.25 10.92 9.49
C GLU A 17 36.23 9.73 8.52
N SER A 18 35.49 8.67 8.88
CA SER A 18 35.25 7.49 8.06
C SER A 18 33.88 6.91 8.37
N LEU A 19 33.25 6.32 7.34
CA LEU A 19 31.98 5.61 7.47
C LEU A 19 31.97 4.42 6.53
N THR A 20 31.80 3.22 7.10
CA THR A 20 31.77 1.97 6.35
C THR A 20 30.50 1.20 6.69
N ALA A 21 29.73 0.83 5.66
CA ALA A 21 28.58 -0.05 5.81
C ALA A 21 29.01 -1.52 5.73
N VAL A 22 28.60 -2.33 6.71
CA VAL A 22 28.85 -3.77 6.73
C VAL A 22 27.52 -4.48 6.56
N ALA A 23 27.36 -5.16 5.41
CA ALA A 23 26.09 -5.80 5.04
C ALA A 23 25.59 -6.74 6.16
N GLY A 24 24.34 -6.55 6.58
CA GLY A 24 23.68 -7.32 7.64
C GLY A 24 24.21 -7.10 9.05
N ARG A 25 25.27 -6.30 9.24
CA ARG A 25 25.90 -6.07 10.56
C ARG A 25 25.79 -4.64 11.06
N GLY A 26 25.51 -3.67 10.16
CA GLY A 26 25.31 -2.28 10.52
C GLY A 26 26.33 -1.31 9.91
N LEU A 27 26.58 -0.20 10.59
CA LEU A 27 27.50 0.87 10.16
C LEU A 27 28.62 1.04 11.18
N GLU A 28 29.84 1.24 10.70
CA GLU A 28 30.97 1.59 11.52
C GLU A 28 31.58 2.90 11.05
N GLY A 29 31.93 3.78 11.97
CA GLY A 29 32.51 5.08 11.65
C GLY A 29 33.39 5.61 12.74
N ARG A 30 34.24 6.60 12.37
CA ARG A 30 35.16 7.27 13.29
C ARG A 30 34.83 8.75 13.33
N THR A 31 34.77 9.30 14.53
CA THR A 31 34.62 10.73 14.76
C THR A 31 35.29 11.16 16.05
N GLY A 32 36.04 12.28 16.01
CA GLY A 32 36.81 12.77 17.16
C GLY A 32 37.82 11.77 17.68
N GLY A 33 38.46 10.99 16.82
CA GLY A 33 39.45 9.98 17.19
C GLY A 33 38.84 8.72 17.81
N MET A 34 37.52 8.62 18.02
CA MET A 34 36.83 7.47 18.59
C MET A 34 36.09 6.68 17.54
N SER A 35 36.08 5.34 17.69
CA SER A 35 35.29 4.45 16.82
C SER A 35 33.91 4.23 17.39
N TYR A 36 32.90 4.33 16.50
CA TYR A 36 31.52 4.09 16.80
C TYR A 36 30.96 3.04 15.86
N ARG A 37 29.96 2.29 16.31
CA ARG A 37 29.23 1.33 15.49
C ARG A 37 27.74 1.42 15.77
N ILE A 38 26.94 1.41 14.72
CA ILE A 38 25.51 1.15 14.81
C ILE A 38 25.34 -0.33 14.46
N ALA A 39 25.17 -1.17 15.45
CA ALA A 39 25.13 -2.61 15.32
C ALA A 39 23.69 -3.13 15.15
N SER A 40 23.49 -4.09 14.25
CA SER A 40 22.24 -4.85 14.16
C SER A 40 22.10 -5.84 15.31
N GLY A 41 20.86 -6.26 15.63
CA GLY A 41 20.61 -7.31 16.64
C GLY A 41 21.35 -8.61 16.33
N ARG A 42 21.51 -8.96 15.05
CA ARG A 42 22.28 -10.13 14.62
C ARG A 42 23.76 -10.03 15.02
N TRP A 43 24.37 -8.88 14.74
CA TRP A 43 25.77 -8.67 15.11
C TRP A 43 25.99 -8.71 16.62
N LEU A 44 25.06 -8.15 17.40
CA LEU A 44 25.12 -8.20 18.88
C LEU A 44 25.09 -9.64 19.40
N ALA A 45 24.22 -10.47 18.80
CA ALA A 45 24.14 -11.88 19.15
C ALA A 45 25.42 -12.66 18.77
N GLU A 46 25.99 -12.40 17.58
CA GLU A 46 27.28 -12.98 17.14
C GLU A 46 28.44 -12.65 18.09
N GLN A 47 28.41 -11.45 18.68
CA GLN A 47 29.45 -11.00 19.62
C GLN A 47 29.13 -11.31 21.09
N ALA A 48 28.01 -11.94 21.38
CA ALA A 48 27.50 -12.17 22.74
C ALA A 48 27.56 -10.90 23.62
N LEU A 49 27.29 -9.73 23.02
CA LEU A 49 27.46 -8.44 23.67
C LEU A 49 26.22 -8.13 24.52
N SER A 50 26.42 -7.95 25.80
CA SER A 50 25.36 -7.56 26.73
C SER A 50 24.98 -6.09 26.53
N LEU A 51 23.68 -5.82 26.49
CA LEU A 51 23.14 -4.47 26.43
C LEU A 51 23.19 -3.74 27.78
N GLY A 52 23.50 -4.45 28.87
CA GLY A 52 23.59 -3.87 30.21
C GLY A 52 22.29 -3.10 30.58
N PRO A 53 22.41 -1.82 31.00
CA PRO A 53 21.23 -1.02 31.41
C PRO A 53 20.18 -0.81 30.31
N LEU A 54 20.55 -1.01 29.04
CA LEU A 54 19.65 -0.82 27.90
C LEU A 54 18.80 -2.08 27.58
N ALA A 55 19.08 -3.22 28.21
CA ALA A 55 18.43 -4.50 27.90
C ALA A 55 16.90 -4.43 28.11
N GLU A 56 16.48 -3.92 29.26
CA GLU A 56 15.05 -3.79 29.59
C GLU A 56 14.30 -2.86 28.65
N ALA A 57 14.94 -1.74 28.28
CA ALA A 57 14.36 -0.80 27.31
C ALA A 57 14.30 -1.42 25.91
N ALA A 58 15.29 -2.22 25.51
CA ALA A 58 15.29 -2.93 24.24
C ALA A 58 14.13 -3.93 24.15
N GLU A 59 13.94 -4.76 25.16
CA GLU A 59 12.83 -5.71 25.20
C GLU A 59 11.47 -5.01 25.16
N ARG A 60 11.33 -3.91 25.87
CA ARG A 60 10.09 -3.13 25.88
C ARG A 60 9.79 -2.58 24.47
N LEU A 61 10.75 -2.00 23.79
CA LEU A 61 10.59 -1.45 22.45
C LEU A 61 10.26 -2.54 21.41
N GLN A 62 10.90 -3.71 21.51
CA GLN A 62 10.57 -4.84 20.64
C GLN A 62 9.13 -5.34 20.86
N ARG A 63 8.73 -5.53 22.13
CA ARG A 63 7.39 -6.04 22.47
C ARG A 63 6.27 -5.06 22.14
N MET A 64 6.46 -3.77 22.44
CA MET A 64 5.38 -2.77 22.29
C MET A 64 5.23 -2.24 20.87
N GLN A 65 6.30 -2.20 20.06
CA GLN A 65 6.29 -1.50 18.78
C GLN A 65 6.65 -2.38 17.58
N GLY A 66 7.04 -3.64 17.79
CA GLY A 66 7.59 -4.46 16.70
C GLY A 66 8.81 -3.82 16.04
N ALA A 67 9.53 -2.94 16.76
CA ALA A 67 10.60 -2.15 16.22
C ALA A 67 11.82 -3.00 15.89
N THR A 68 12.45 -2.73 14.77
CA THR A 68 13.82 -3.20 14.50
C THR A 68 14.77 -2.38 15.34
N LEU A 69 15.53 -3.05 16.20
CA LEU A 69 16.50 -2.39 17.05
C LEU A 69 17.89 -2.42 16.44
N SER A 70 18.56 -1.28 16.51
CA SER A 70 20.02 -1.17 16.36
C SER A 70 20.59 -0.50 17.59
N VAL A 71 21.83 -0.80 17.92
CA VAL A 71 22.49 -0.25 19.10
C VAL A 71 23.68 0.60 18.67
N LEU A 72 23.73 1.82 19.14
CA LEU A 72 24.90 2.65 19.01
C LEU A 72 25.93 2.22 20.07
N LEU A 73 27.08 1.83 19.60
CA LEU A 73 28.22 1.38 20.41
C LEU A 73 29.39 2.35 20.23
N ARG A 74 30.19 2.51 21.29
CA ARG A 74 31.48 3.18 21.26
C ARG A 74 32.57 2.18 21.64
N GLN A 75 33.70 2.23 20.97
CA GLN A 75 34.86 1.43 21.33
C GLN A 75 35.65 2.12 22.44
N GLU A 76 35.83 1.43 23.56
CA GLU A 76 36.64 1.85 24.69
C GLU A 76 37.62 0.72 25.03
N GLU A 77 38.89 1.00 25.04
CA GLU A 77 39.96 0.03 25.43
C GLU A 77 39.77 -1.35 24.73
N SER A 78 39.48 -1.35 23.43
CA SER A 78 39.20 -2.56 22.62
C SER A 78 37.87 -3.28 22.91
N GLN A 79 37.02 -2.76 23.78
CA GLN A 79 35.69 -3.30 24.03
C GLN A 79 34.57 -2.37 23.49
N TRP A 80 33.49 -2.96 22.99
CA TRP A 80 32.34 -2.21 22.55
C TRP A 80 31.39 -1.98 23.71
N ARG A 81 31.07 -0.71 24.01
CA ARG A 81 30.10 -0.32 25.03
C ARG A 81 28.83 0.25 24.40
N PRO A 82 27.64 -0.24 24.79
CA PRO A 82 26.38 0.30 24.31
C PRO A 82 26.12 1.70 24.90
N LEU A 83 25.83 2.66 24.01
CA LEU A 83 25.52 4.04 24.36
C LEU A 83 24.04 4.36 24.27
N ALA A 84 23.37 3.88 23.19
CA ALA A 84 21.97 4.20 22.91
C ALA A 84 21.30 3.11 22.07
N LEU A 85 19.99 3.01 22.23
CA LEU A 85 19.12 2.21 21.37
C LEU A 85 18.55 3.09 20.27
N LEU A 86 18.59 2.57 19.05
CA LEU A 86 17.93 3.14 17.88
C LEU A 86 16.80 2.19 17.52
N ALA A 87 15.57 2.62 17.72
CA ALA A 87 14.38 1.84 17.37
C ALA A 87 13.81 2.36 16.06
N PHE A 88 13.75 1.49 15.08
CA PHE A 88 13.15 1.78 13.77
C PHE A 88 11.82 1.04 13.71
N ALA A 89 10.74 1.78 13.64
CA ALA A 89 9.41 1.23 13.43
C ALA A 89 8.78 1.93 12.23
N ASP A 90 8.28 1.14 11.31
CA ASP A 90 7.53 1.68 10.20
C ASP A 90 6.25 2.34 10.70
N GLN A 91 5.90 3.45 10.07
CA GLN A 91 4.68 4.16 10.35
C GLN A 91 3.72 3.98 9.17
N PRO A 92 2.42 3.76 9.43
CA PRO A 92 1.43 3.81 8.37
C PRO A 92 1.51 5.16 7.64
N LYS A 93 1.34 5.14 6.33
CA LYS A 93 1.19 6.39 5.57
C LYS A 93 0.00 7.19 6.11
N PRO A 94 0.07 8.53 6.14
CA PRO A 94 -1.06 9.35 6.55
C PRO A 94 -2.33 8.98 5.78
N GLY A 95 -3.45 8.84 6.49
CA GLY A 95 -4.74 8.46 5.89
C GLY A 95 -4.93 6.96 5.61
N ALA A 96 -3.89 6.12 5.78
CA ALA A 96 -4.00 4.68 5.47
C ALA A 96 -5.07 3.98 6.33
N GLN A 97 -5.09 4.25 7.63
CA GLN A 97 -6.09 3.69 8.55
C GLN A 97 -7.52 4.05 8.13
N GLN A 98 -7.75 5.33 7.79
CA GLN A 98 -9.06 5.79 7.34
C GLN A 98 -9.46 5.13 6.01
N ALA A 99 -8.53 5.05 5.07
CA ALA A 99 -8.79 4.39 3.79
C ALA A 99 -9.19 2.91 3.96
N LEU A 100 -8.53 2.18 4.87
CA LEU A 100 -8.90 0.80 5.19
C LEU A 100 -10.27 0.71 5.87
N ALA A 101 -10.59 1.63 6.79
CA ALA A 101 -11.91 1.70 7.41
C ALA A 101 -13.01 1.94 6.36
N ASP A 102 -12.77 2.83 5.40
CA ASP A 102 -13.68 3.11 4.29
C ASP A 102 -13.90 1.89 3.37
N LEU A 103 -12.85 1.13 3.08
CA LEU A 103 -12.94 -0.11 2.31
C LEU A 103 -13.73 -1.16 3.07
N ARG A 104 -13.50 -1.31 4.39
CA ARG A 104 -14.26 -2.21 5.26
C ARG A 104 -15.74 -1.83 5.34
N ALA A 105 -16.07 -0.54 5.42
CA ALA A 105 -17.45 -0.04 5.42
C ALA A 105 -18.20 -0.36 4.11
N ARG A 106 -17.48 -0.61 3.02
CA ARG A 106 -18.02 -1.09 1.73
C ARG A 106 -18.22 -2.60 1.68
N GLY A 107 -18.00 -3.32 2.78
CA GLY A 107 -18.15 -4.77 2.88
C GLY A 107 -16.95 -5.56 2.37
N LEU A 108 -15.81 -4.92 2.14
CA LEU A 108 -14.60 -5.61 1.72
C LEU A 108 -13.88 -6.23 2.92
N ARG A 109 -13.47 -7.48 2.77
CA ARG A 109 -12.53 -8.13 3.70
C ARG A 109 -11.14 -7.62 3.40
N LEU A 110 -10.39 -7.30 4.45
CA LEU A 110 -9.04 -6.77 4.34
C LEU A 110 -8.04 -7.82 4.81
N VAL A 111 -6.94 -7.98 4.08
CA VAL A 111 -5.84 -8.85 4.47
C VAL A 111 -4.52 -8.13 4.19
N MET A 112 -3.65 -8.05 5.19
CA MET A 112 -2.29 -7.55 5.03
C MET A 112 -1.33 -8.72 4.88
N ILE A 113 -0.55 -8.75 3.80
CA ILE A 113 0.49 -9.76 3.54
C ILE A 113 1.85 -9.07 3.68
N SER A 114 2.63 -9.48 4.66
CA SER A 114 3.95 -8.88 4.95
C SER A 114 5.05 -9.93 5.03
N GLY A 115 6.24 -9.57 4.53
CA GLY A 115 7.47 -10.34 4.74
C GLY A 115 8.15 -10.10 6.08
N ASP A 116 7.63 -9.15 6.87
CA ASP A 116 8.14 -8.87 8.20
C ASP A 116 7.82 -10.01 9.18
N ASN A 117 8.62 -10.10 10.24
CA ASN A 117 8.32 -11.04 11.31
C ASN A 117 6.95 -10.76 11.93
N ARG A 118 6.37 -11.82 12.52
CA ARG A 118 5.02 -11.79 13.06
C ARG A 118 4.77 -10.63 14.04
N ALA A 119 5.72 -10.29 14.89
CA ALA A 119 5.54 -9.22 15.88
C ALA A 119 5.44 -7.84 15.20
N ALA A 120 6.31 -7.55 14.24
CA ALA A 120 6.30 -6.30 13.48
C ALA A 120 5.05 -6.17 12.61
N ALA A 121 4.68 -7.24 11.90
CA ALA A 121 3.49 -7.27 11.06
C ALA A 121 2.20 -7.07 11.88
N LEU A 122 2.05 -7.74 13.03
CA LEU A 122 0.91 -7.54 13.92
C LEU A 122 0.84 -6.12 14.49
N ALA A 123 1.98 -5.55 14.89
CA ALA A 123 2.03 -4.17 15.38
C ALA A 123 1.62 -3.16 14.29
N MET A 124 2.04 -3.38 13.03
CA MET A 124 1.61 -2.57 11.90
C MET A 124 0.10 -2.76 11.62
N GLY A 125 -0.38 -4.00 11.58
CA GLY A 125 -1.79 -4.34 11.41
C GLY A 125 -2.67 -3.63 12.43
N GLN A 126 -2.29 -3.68 13.70
CA GLN A 126 -3.02 -3.00 14.79
C GLN A 126 -3.09 -1.47 14.57
N ARG A 127 -1.98 -0.84 14.15
CA ARG A 127 -1.96 0.60 13.82
C ARG A 127 -2.86 0.94 12.63
N LEU A 128 -3.04 0.00 11.71
CA LEU A 128 -3.93 0.10 10.56
C LEU A 128 -5.38 -0.25 10.87
N GLY A 129 -5.69 -0.69 12.10
CA GLY A 129 -7.03 -1.11 12.53
C GLY A 129 -7.40 -2.50 12.01
N LEU A 130 -6.39 -3.35 11.71
CA LEU A 130 -6.58 -4.75 11.33
C LEU A 130 -6.53 -5.66 12.56
N THR A 131 -7.29 -6.74 12.50
CA THR A 131 -7.24 -7.83 13.50
C THR A 131 -6.06 -8.77 13.21
N ALA A 132 -5.66 -9.57 14.20
CA ALA A 132 -4.57 -10.53 14.03
C ALA A 132 -4.86 -11.59 12.95
N SER A 133 -6.12 -11.91 12.71
CA SER A 133 -6.56 -12.85 11.66
C SER A 133 -6.51 -12.25 10.24
N GLU A 134 -6.44 -10.94 10.14
CA GLU A 134 -6.30 -10.21 8.87
C GLU A 134 -4.84 -9.96 8.49
N VAL A 135 -3.87 -10.48 9.29
CA VAL A 135 -2.44 -10.28 9.07
C VAL A 135 -1.75 -11.60 8.78
N MET A 136 -1.19 -11.72 7.59
CA MET A 136 -0.30 -12.79 7.16
C MET A 136 1.15 -12.28 7.23
N ALA A 137 1.91 -12.79 8.21
CA ALA A 137 3.29 -12.39 8.46
C ALA A 137 4.27 -13.47 7.96
N ASP A 138 5.57 -13.13 7.94
CA ASP A 138 6.66 -14.02 7.53
C ASP A 138 6.49 -14.60 6.11
N VAL A 139 5.74 -13.93 5.23
CA VAL A 139 5.48 -14.39 3.86
C VAL A 139 6.63 -13.99 2.95
N LEU A 140 7.34 -14.99 2.42
CA LEU A 140 8.43 -14.74 1.49
C LEU A 140 7.91 -14.14 0.17
N PRO A 141 8.73 -13.36 -0.54
CA PRO A 141 8.32 -12.77 -1.83
C PRO A 141 7.80 -13.80 -2.84
N ALA A 142 8.40 -15.00 -2.88
CA ALA A 142 7.98 -16.08 -3.73
C ALA A 142 6.59 -16.67 -3.35
N ASP A 143 6.22 -16.59 -2.08
CA ASP A 143 4.98 -17.18 -1.55
C ASP A 143 3.79 -16.21 -1.57
N LYS A 144 4.04 -14.91 -1.80
CA LYS A 144 2.96 -13.90 -1.85
C LYS A 144 1.92 -14.22 -2.92
N ALA A 145 2.35 -14.70 -4.09
CA ALA A 145 1.43 -15.08 -5.16
C ALA A 145 0.57 -16.27 -4.76
N ALA A 146 1.13 -17.27 -4.09
CA ALA A 146 0.39 -18.43 -3.57
C ALA A 146 -0.62 -18.01 -2.48
N ALA A 147 -0.25 -17.08 -1.60
CA ALA A 147 -1.15 -16.53 -0.60
C ALA A 147 -2.36 -15.83 -1.24
N VAL A 148 -2.13 -15.01 -2.29
CA VAL A 148 -3.21 -14.38 -3.07
C VAL A 148 -4.10 -15.42 -3.75
N GLN A 149 -3.51 -16.46 -4.36
CA GLN A 149 -4.28 -17.55 -4.99
C GLN A 149 -5.14 -18.31 -3.97
N GLY A 150 -4.64 -18.52 -2.74
CA GLY A 150 -5.42 -19.10 -1.65
C GLY A 150 -6.64 -18.26 -1.30
N LEU A 151 -6.48 -16.94 -1.19
CA LEU A 151 -7.58 -16.02 -0.92
C LEU A 151 -8.63 -15.98 -2.04
N ARG A 152 -8.22 -16.17 -3.30
CA ARG A 152 -9.15 -16.24 -4.46
C ARG A 152 -10.13 -17.41 -4.40
N GLN A 153 -9.82 -18.46 -3.67
CA GLN A 153 -10.75 -19.57 -3.47
C GLN A 153 -11.96 -19.17 -2.60
N GLU A 154 -11.82 -18.10 -1.82
CA GLU A 154 -12.87 -17.56 -0.98
C GLU A 154 -13.70 -16.46 -1.67
N GLY A 155 -13.20 -15.92 -2.80
CA GLY A 155 -13.87 -14.87 -3.58
C GLY A 155 -12.90 -14.03 -4.40
N PRO A 156 -13.40 -13.03 -5.17
CA PRO A 156 -12.55 -12.15 -5.97
C PRO A 156 -11.60 -11.33 -5.10
N VAL A 157 -10.33 -11.27 -5.50
CA VAL A 157 -9.25 -10.60 -4.77
C VAL A 157 -8.69 -9.43 -5.55
N ALA A 158 -8.63 -8.26 -4.92
CA ALA A 158 -7.83 -7.14 -5.35
C ALA A 158 -6.52 -7.09 -4.55
N MET A 159 -5.38 -7.12 -5.24
CA MET A 159 -4.04 -6.98 -4.63
C MET A 159 -3.52 -5.58 -4.84
N VAL A 160 -3.05 -4.95 -3.77
CA VAL A 160 -2.40 -3.63 -3.80
C VAL A 160 -0.95 -3.79 -3.39
N GLY A 161 -0.02 -3.33 -4.21
CA GLY A 161 1.42 -3.44 -3.95
C GLY A 161 2.22 -2.33 -4.63
N ASP A 162 3.47 -2.15 -4.21
CA ASP A 162 4.36 -1.09 -4.73
C ASP A 162 5.77 -1.57 -5.11
N GLY A 163 6.11 -2.80 -4.83
CA GLY A 163 7.44 -3.35 -5.02
C GLY A 163 7.59 -4.34 -6.18
N VAL A 164 8.83 -4.55 -6.62
CA VAL A 164 9.19 -5.61 -7.58
C VAL A 164 8.75 -6.98 -7.06
N ASN A 165 8.88 -7.19 -5.76
CA ASN A 165 8.54 -8.43 -5.09
C ASN A 165 7.03 -8.71 -5.05
N ASP A 166 6.20 -7.70 -5.34
CA ASP A 166 4.74 -7.82 -5.36
C ASP A 166 4.20 -8.12 -6.78
N ALA A 167 5.02 -7.97 -7.82
CA ALA A 167 4.59 -8.17 -9.21
C ALA A 167 3.94 -9.55 -9.46
N PRO A 168 4.49 -10.68 -8.97
CA PRO A 168 3.82 -11.98 -9.11
C PRO A 168 2.47 -12.05 -8.38
N ALA A 169 2.35 -11.40 -7.21
CA ALA A 169 1.11 -11.36 -6.43
C ALA A 169 0.06 -10.45 -7.09
N LEU A 170 0.47 -9.31 -7.66
CA LEU A 170 -0.38 -8.42 -8.45
C LEU A 170 -0.96 -9.13 -9.66
N ALA A 171 -0.13 -9.90 -10.38
CA ALA A 171 -0.55 -10.69 -11.53
C ALA A 171 -1.43 -11.89 -11.15
N ALA A 172 -1.27 -12.45 -9.95
CA ALA A 172 -2.06 -13.58 -9.46
C ALA A 172 -3.47 -13.19 -8.97
N ALA A 173 -3.71 -11.92 -8.69
CA ALA A 173 -4.99 -11.40 -8.24
C ALA A 173 -6.00 -11.25 -9.40
N ASP A 174 -7.29 -11.15 -9.09
CA ASP A 174 -8.32 -10.81 -10.09
C ASP A 174 -8.19 -9.35 -10.54
N VAL A 175 -7.74 -8.48 -9.63
CA VAL A 175 -7.39 -7.09 -9.94
C VAL A 175 -6.10 -6.72 -9.22
N GLY A 176 -5.04 -6.46 -9.97
CA GLY A 176 -3.79 -5.88 -9.47
C GLY A 176 -3.84 -4.36 -9.49
N LEU A 177 -3.51 -3.72 -8.36
CA LEU A 177 -3.38 -2.26 -8.25
C LEU A 177 -1.95 -1.92 -7.81
N ALA A 178 -1.16 -1.34 -8.71
CA ALA A 178 0.18 -0.87 -8.40
C ALA A 178 0.13 0.57 -7.88
N MET A 179 0.92 0.85 -6.83
CA MET A 179 1.12 2.22 -6.34
C MET A 179 2.10 2.98 -7.23
N GLY A 180 1.80 4.24 -7.54
CA GLY A 180 2.65 5.08 -8.41
C GLY A 180 4.03 5.43 -7.85
N SER A 181 4.28 5.12 -6.57
CA SER A 181 5.62 5.10 -5.98
C SER A 181 6.37 3.78 -6.22
N GLY A 182 5.70 2.81 -6.85
CA GLY A 182 6.24 1.49 -7.14
C GLY A 182 7.21 1.47 -8.32
N THR A 183 7.75 0.29 -8.56
CA THR A 183 8.66 0.06 -9.69
C THR A 183 7.87 -0.15 -10.99
N ASP A 184 8.54 0.10 -12.13
CA ASP A 184 7.98 -0.15 -13.46
C ASP A 184 7.50 -1.61 -13.61
N VAL A 185 8.19 -2.55 -12.96
CA VAL A 185 7.81 -3.98 -12.97
C VAL A 185 6.46 -4.20 -12.29
N ALA A 186 6.21 -3.57 -11.15
CA ALA A 186 4.92 -3.67 -10.45
C ALA A 186 3.81 -3.00 -11.26
N MET A 187 4.09 -1.84 -11.86
CA MET A 187 3.13 -1.12 -12.71
C MET A 187 2.74 -1.93 -13.95
N ASN A 188 3.69 -2.63 -14.57
CA ASN A 188 3.42 -3.49 -15.74
C ASN A 188 2.67 -4.78 -15.37
N ALA A 189 2.79 -5.26 -14.14
CA ALA A 189 2.08 -6.46 -13.66
C ALA A 189 0.63 -6.17 -13.19
N ALA A 190 0.30 -4.91 -12.96
CA ALA A 190 -0.99 -4.49 -12.45
C ALA A 190 -1.93 -4.02 -13.57
N GLY A 191 -3.21 -4.35 -13.45
CA GLY A 191 -4.25 -3.83 -14.34
C GLY A 191 -4.60 -2.36 -14.10
N ILE A 192 -4.28 -1.83 -12.91
CA ILE A 192 -4.55 -0.44 -12.51
C ILE A 192 -3.31 0.13 -11.84
N THR A 193 -2.90 1.34 -12.26
CA THR A 193 -1.82 2.08 -11.61
C THR A 193 -2.39 3.30 -10.88
N LEU A 194 -2.16 3.37 -9.57
CA LEU A 194 -2.51 4.50 -8.73
C LEU A 194 -1.34 5.48 -8.70
N MET A 195 -1.52 6.67 -9.27
CA MET A 195 -0.44 7.65 -9.50
C MET A 195 0.23 8.20 -8.23
N ARG A 196 -0.31 7.95 -7.07
CA ARG A 196 0.25 8.29 -5.77
C ARG A 196 0.20 7.09 -4.84
N GLY A 197 1.14 7.04 -3.90
CA GLY A 197 1.17 5.99 -2.87
C GLY A 197 0.14 6.23 -1.75
N ASP A 198 -1.10 6.50 -2.11
CA ASP A 198 -2.21 6.82 -1.23
C ASP A 198 -3.31 5.76 -1.36
N LEU A 199 -3.57 5.03 -0.28
CA LEU A 199 -4.59 3.97 -0.24
C LEU A 199 -6.02 4.49 -0.45
N SER A 200 -6.29 5.77 -0.22
CA SER A 200 -7.61 6.36 -0.48
C SER A 200 -7.99 6.28 -1.96
N LEU A 201 -6.99 6.23 -2.85
CA LEU A 201 -7.20 6.06 -4.28
C LEU A 201 -7.78 4.68 -4.65
N VAL A 202 -7.58 3.66 -3.82
CA VAL A 202 -8.21 2.34 -4.02
C VAL A 202 -9.73 2.47 -3.91
N ALA A 203 -10.21 3.15 -2.88
CA ALA A 203 -11.65 3.41 -2.71
C ALA A 203 -12.22 4.27 -3.85
N ALA A 204 -11.45 5.25 -4.33
CA ALA A 204 -11.81 6.07 -5.48
C ALA A 204 -11.87 5.26 -6.78
N ALA A 205 -10.90 4.35 -7.01
CA ALA A 205 -10.88 3.45 -8.16
C ALA A 205 -12.11 2.52 -8.18
N LEU A 206 -12.49 1.98 -7.03
CA LEU A 206 -13.69 1.17 -6.90
C LEU A 206 -14.97 1.98 -7.18
N ASP A 207 -15.07 3.22 -6.68
CA ASP A 207 -16.22 4.07 -6.91
C ASP A 207 -16.39 4.44 -8.39
N ILE A 208 -15.31 4.87 -9.05
CA ILE A 208 -15.36 5.20 -10.48
C ILE A 208 -15.70 3.97 -11.34
N SER A 209 -15.14 2.80 -11.00
CA SER A 209 -15.45 1.54 -11.69
C SER A 209 -16.93 1.20 -11.56
N HIS A 210 -17.48 1.24 -10.34
CA HIS A 210 -18.91 0.98 -10.10
C HIS A 210 -19.80 1.95 -10.89
N ARG A 211 -19.53 3.25 -10.82
CA ARG A 211 -20.27 4.27 -11.57
C ARG A 211 -20.19 4.07 -13.07
N THR A 212 -19.02 3.67 -13.58
CA THR A 212 -18.84 3.37 -15.01
C THR A 212 -19.73 2.21 -15.43
N VAL A 213 -19.75 1.12 -14.67
CA VAL A 213 -20.62 -0.04 -14.96
C VAL A 213 -22.10 0.35 -14.92
N VAL A 214 -22.51 1.15 -13.93
CA VAL A 214 -23.90 1.65 -13.86
C VAL A 214 -24.25 2.48 -15.11
N LYS A 215 -23.34 3.36 -15.54
CA LYS A 215 -23.55 4.17 -16.75
C LYS A 215 -23.63 3.32 -18.02
N ILE A 216 -22.76 2.31 -18.14
CA ILE A 216 -22.82 1.35 -19.26
C ILE A 216 -24.17 0.64 -19.29
N ARG A 217 -24.66 0.14 -18.15
CA ARG A 217 -25.98 -0.52 -18.06
C ARG A 217 -27.11 0.41 -18.41
N GLN A 218 -27.06 1.67 -17.94
CA GLN A 218 -28.07 2.69 -18.29
C GLN A 218 -28.08 2.98 -19.80
N ASN A 219 -26.89 3.17 -20.39
CA ASN A 219 -26.77 3.42 -21.81
C ASN A 219 -27.30 2.25 -22.65
N LEU A 220 -26.98 1.04 -22.25
CA LEU A 220 -27.45 -0.17 -22.91
C LEU A 220 -28.97 -0.31 -22.80
N PHE A 221 -29.52 -0.04 -21.60
CA PHE A 221 -30.97 -0.05 -21.40
C PHE A 221 -31.67 0.93 -22.35
N TRP A 222 -31.22 2.19 -22.43
CA TRP A 222 -31.81 3.17 -23.32
C TRP A 222 -31.66 2.79 -24.79
N ALA A 223 -30.50 2.29 -25.21
CA ALA A 223 -30.28 1.81 -26.58
C ALA A 223 -31.27 0.70 -26.97
N PHE A 224 -31.53 -0.26 -26.07
CA PHE A 224 -32.50 -1.32 -26.30
C PHE A 224 -33.95 -0.81 -26.25
N ALA A 225 -34.27 0.07 -25.30
CA ALA A 225 -35.63 0.60 -25.15
C ALA A 225 -36.13 1.32 -26.41
N TYR A 226 -35.28 2.13 -27.04
CA TYR A 226 -35.59 2.78 -28.30
C TYR A 226 -35.90 1.76 -29.43
N ASN A 227 -35.11 0.69 -29.51
CA ASN A 227 -35.35 -0.36 -30.53
C ASN A 227 -36.58 -1.20 -30.22
N VAL A 228 -36.79 -1.60 -28.97
CA VAL A 228 -37.99 -2.39 -28.56
C VAL A 228 -39.29 -1.60 -28.79
N ALA A 229 -39.26 -0.29 -28.57
CA ALA A 229 -40.42 0.57 -28.87
C ALA A 229 -40.58 0.84 -30.37
N GLY A 230 -39.46 1.03 -31.08
CA GLY A 230 -39.48 1.39 -32.51
C GLY A 230 -39.91 0.25 -33.44
N ILE A 231 -39.50 -1.00 -33.15
CA ILE A 231 -39.82 -2.16 -34.03
C ILE A 231 -41.31 -2.40 -34.15
N PRO A 232 -42.12 -2.47 -33.08
CA PRO A 232 -43.55 -2.63 -33.19
C PRO A 232 -44.26 -1.47 -33.92
N LEU A 233 -43.80 -0.22 -33.65
CA LEU A 233 -44.36 0.97 -34.32
C LEU A 233 -44.06 0.95 -35.82
N ALA A 234 -42.87 0.50 -36.22
CA ALA A 234 -42.54 0.30 -37.63
C ALA A 234 -43.38 -0.79 -38.27
N ALA A 235 -43.56 -1.93 -37.58
CA ALA A 235 -44.34 -3.05 -38.08
C ALA A 235 -45.84 -2.69 -38.28
N LEU A 236 -46.38 -1.78 -37.45
CA LEU A 236 -47.72 -1.27 -37.52
C LEU A 236 -47.89 -0.10 -38.54
N GLY A 237 -46.81 0.33 -39.18
CA GLY A 237 -46.83 1.43 -40.16
C GLY A 237 -46.85 2.83 -39.55
N TYR A 238 -46.71 2.98 -38.22
CA TYR A 238 -46.72 4.27 -37.52
C TYR A 238 -45.36 5.00 -37.53
N LEU A 239 -44.28 4.34 -37.99
CA LEU A 239 -42.94 4.91 -37.97
C LEU A 239 -42.53 5.43 -39.36
N SER A 240 -42.57 6.75 -39.55
CA SER A 240 -42.02 7.34 -40.76
C SER A 240 -40.48 7.35 -40.71
N PRO A 241 -39.79 7.39 -41.88
CA PRO A 241 -38.33 7.46 -41.93
C PRO A 241 -37.76 8.66 -41.15
N MET A 242 -38.47 9.78 -41.13
CA MET A 242 -38.06 10.98 -40.40
C MET A 242 -38.13 10.78 -38.88
N LEU A 243 -39.22 10.15 -38.38
CA LEU A 243 -39.35 9.81 -36.95
C LEU A 243 -38.33 8.77 -36.50
N ALA A 244 -38.03 7.78 -37.35
CA ALA A 244 -36.96 6.81 -37.06
C ALA A 244 -35.61 7.49 -36.95
N GLY A 245 -35.24 8.39 -37.86
CA GLY A 245 -34.03 9.17 -37.81
C GLY A 245 -33.94 10.06 -36.56
N ALA A 246 -35.03 10.73 -36.19
CA ALA A 246 -35.11 11.54 -34.98
C ALA A 246 -34.92 10.70 -33.71
N ALA A 247 -35.55 9.53 -33.62
CA ALA A 247 -35.39 8.61 -32.49
C ALA A 247 -33.94 8.11 -32.34
N MET A 248 -33.27 7.77 -33.46
CA MET A 248 -31.85 7.39 -33.46
C MET A 248 -30.94 8.53 -32.98
N ALA A 249 -31.18 9.77 -33.45
CA ALA A 249 -30.45 10.94 -33.04
C ALA A 249 -30.63 11.21 -31.53
N LEU A 250 -31.84 11.14 -31.01
CA LEU A 250 -32.15 11.29 -29.58
C LEU A 250 -31.48 10.20 -28.73
N SER A 251 -31.50 8.95 -29.20
CA SER A 251 -30.80 7.85 -28.52
C SER A 251 -29.29 8.13 -28.39
N SER A 252 -28.66 8.56 -29.49
CA SER A 252 -27.23 8.87 -29.50
C SER A 252 -26.91 10.04 -28.58
N ILE A 253 -27.71 11.11 -28.59
CA ILE A 253 -27.54 12.27 -27.71
C ILE A 253 -27.69 11.86 -26.23
N SER A 254 -28.72 11.02 -25.93
CA SER A 254 -28.96 10.53 -24.57
C SER A 254 -27.80 9.71 -24.03
N VAL A 255 -27.24 8.80 -24.82
CA VAL A 255 -26.09 7.97 -24.46
C VAL A 255 -24.86 8.84 -24.25
N MET A 256 -24.58 9.77 -25.19
CA MET A 256 -23.43 10.68 -25.09
C MET A 256 -23.54 11.61 -23.88
N GLY A 257 -24.73 12.21 -23.65
CA GLY A 257 -24.99 13.08 -22.51
C GLY A 257 -24.79 12.33 -21.16
N ASN A 258 -25.31 11.10 -21.07
CA ASN A 258 -25.14 10.27 -19.90
C ASN A 258 -23.68 9.85 -19.66
N ALA A 259 -22.92 9.58 -20.71
CA ALA A 259 -21.49 9.28 -20.61
C ALA A 259 -20.66 10.51 -20.19
N LEU A 260 -20.96 11.69 -20.79
CA LEU A 260 -20.29 12.94 -20.42
C LEU A 260 -20.53 13.35 -18.96
N TRP A 261 -21.65 12.97 -18.39
CA TRP A 261 -21.93 13.24 -16.98
C TRP A 261 -20.91 12.55 -16.05
N LEU A 262 -20.33 11.41 -16.45
CA LEU A 262 -19.29 10.73 -15.69
C LEU A 262 -18.00 11.58 -15.58
N GLN A 263 -17.71 12.46 -16.55
CA GLN A 263 -16.55 13.37 -16.49
C GLN A 263 -16.66 14.40 -15.35
N ARG A 264 -17.84 14.65 -14.81
CA ARG A 264 -18.05 15.53 -13.64
C ARG A 264 -17.78 14.84 -12.32
N TRP A 265 -17.47 13.53 -12.35
CA TRP A 265 -17.12 12.82 -11.14
C TRP A 265 -15.82 13.39 -10.55
N ARG A 266 -15.84 13.64 -9.27
CA ARG A 266 -14.67 13.99 -8.47
C ARG A 266 -14.64 13.03 -7.30
N ALA A 267 -13.44 12.54 -6.94
CA ALA A 267 -13.24 11.91 -5.64
C ALA A 267 -13.63 12.95 -4.59
N GLY A 268 -14.75 12.72 -3.90
CA GLY A 268 -15.24 13.66 -2.90
C GLY A 268 -14.21 13.84 -1.78
N PRO A 269 -14.11 15.02 -1.17
CA PRO A 269 -13.44 15.16 0.11
C PRO A 269 -14.21 14.31 1.12
N ARG A 270 -13.49 13.45 1.82
CA ARG A 270 -14.01 12.72 2.99
C ARG A 270 -13.42 13.28 4.25
#